data_6c6571f61202cd66668256d6aea71819
#
_entry.id   6c6571f61202cd66668256d6aea71819
#
_cell.length_a   1.000
_cell.length_b   1.000
_cell.length_c   1.000
_cell.angle_alpha   90.00
_cell.angle_beta   90.00
_cell.angle_gamma   90.00
#
_symmetry.space_group_name_H-M   'P 1'
#
loop_
_entity.id
_entity.type
_entity.pdbx_description
1 polymer ?
#
loop_
_entity_poly.entity_id
_entity_poly.type
_entity_poly.pdbx_seq_one_letter_code
_entity_poly.pdbx_strand_id
1 'polypeptide(L)'
;MKRNGNYSVKLKTIVEAHDLHPLHLSKDYESALLTTADINRPAMQLTGFYNYFDPKRLQIMGRVESTYLDTLSSEERRAAFERFMQYDISGLVICHSVPAFPECIEMAEKYDRNVFITHEDTSEFQADVITSLRKHLAPRLTTHGVLVEVYGEGLLLIGDSGIGKS
;
A
#
# COMPACT_ATOMS: atom_id res chain seq x y z
N MET A 1 28.44 10.40 0.79
CA MET A 1 27.21 9.73 1.29
C MET A 1 26.42 9.25 0.09
N LYS A 2 26.50 7.97 -0.24
CA LYS A 2 25.76 7.42 -1.40
C LYS A 2 24.32 7.16 -0.96
N ARG A 3 23.36 7.92 -1.49
CA ARG A 3 21.94 7.55 -1.46
C ARG A 3 21.78 6.36 -2.40
N ASN A 4 21.75 5.17 -1.87
CA ASN A 4 21.51 3.99 -2.66
C ASN A 4 20.00 3.71 -2.76
N GLY A 5 19.49 3.76 -3.96
CA GLY A 5 18.43 2.90 -4.47
C GLY A 5 16.99 3.32 -4.14
N ASN A 6 16.12 3.15 -5.10
CA ASN A 6 14.67 3.10 -4.89
C ASN A 6 14.37 1.96 -3.91
N TYR A 7 14.01 2.32 -2.69
CA TYR A 7 13.55 1.34 -1.72
C TYR A 7 12.17 0.84 -2.12
N SER A 8 11.97 -0.44 -1.96
CA SER A 8 10.69 -1.09 -2.17
C SER A 8 10.36 -2.01 -0.99
N VAL A 9 9.10 -2.29 -0.79
CA VAL A 9 8.62 -3.28 0.18
C VAL A 9 7.70 -4.26 -0.53
N LYS A 10 7.76 -5.53 -0.17
CA LYS A 10 6.82 -6.52 -0.70
C LYS A 10 5.40 -6.21 -0.27
N LEU A 11 4.45 -6.31 -1.19
CA LEU A 11 3.03 -6.18 -0.88
C LEU A 11 2.63 -7.12 0.26
N LYS A 12 3.12 -8.36 0.23
CA LYS A 12 2.90 -9.38 1.27
C LYS A 12 3.29 -8.89 2.67
N THR A 13 4.40 -8.16 2.81
CA THR A 13 4.83 -7.61 4.09
C THR A 13 3.80 -6.64 4.68
N ILE A 14 3.20 -5.81 3.83
CA ILE A 14 2.14 -4.87 4.25
C ILE A 14 0.84 -5.63 4.56
N VAL A 15 0.48 -6.61 3.75
CA VAL A 15 -0.69 -7.46 3.97
C VAL A 15 -0.64 -8.15 5.32
N GLU A 16 0.50 -8.76 5.66
CA GLU A 16 0.72 -9.44 6.95
C GLU A 16 0.75 -8.45 8.13
N ALA A 17 1.42 -7.30 7.97
CA ALA A 17 1.53 -6.30 9.03
C ALA A 17 0.18 -5.68 9.42
N HIS A 18 -0.78 -5.62 8.50
CA HIS A 18 -2.11 -5.04 8.70
C HIS A 18 -3.24 -6.07 8.72
N ASP A 19 -2.90 -7.35 8.80
CA ASP A 19 -3.86 -8.46 8.85
C ASP A 19 -4.96 -8.36 7.77
N LEU A 20 -4.54 -8.09 6.53
CA LEU A 20 -5.46 -7.98 5.40
C LEU A 20 -5.89 -9.37 4.92
N HIS A 21 -7.19 -9.57 4.76
CA HIS A 21 -7.74 -10.83 4.26
C HIS A 21 -7.83 -10.80 2.73
N PRO A 22 -7.20 -11.76 2.02
CA PRO A 22 -7.25 -11.80 0.57
C PRO A 22 -8.62 -12.23 0.05
N LEU A 23 -9.16 -11.48 -0.91
CA LEU A 23 -10.31 -11.85 -1.72
C LEU A 23 -9.90 -12.42 -3.08
N HIS A 24 -8.82 -11.89 -3.66
CA HIS A 24 -8.14 -12.42 -4.84
C HIS A 24 -6.65 -12.09 -4.76
N LEU A 25 -5.82 -13.06 -5.12
CA LEU A 25 -4.37 -12.90 -5.20
C LEU A 25 -3.92 -13.10 -6.65
N SER A 26 -3.12 -12.17 -7.16
CA SER A 26 -2.49 -12.30 -8.48
C SER A 26 -1.42 -13.39 -8.47
N LYS A 27 -1.07 -13.88 -9.65
CA LYS A 27 0.02 -14.87 -9.82
C LYS A 27 1.35 -14.35 -9.29
N ASP A 28 1.57 -13.03 -9.39
CA ASP A 28 2.79 -12.35 -8.96
C ASP A 28 2.74 -11.84 -7.52
N TYR A 29 1.73 -12.21 -6.73
CA TYR A 29 1.56 -11.72 -5.35
C TYR A 29 2.81 -11.84 -4.50
N GLU A 30 3.50 -12.98 -4.54
CA GLU A 30 4.70 -13.24 -3.72
C GLU A 30 5.88 -12.31 -4.06
N SER A 31 5.92 -11.78 -5.27
CA SER A 31 6.96 -10.88 -5.77
C SER A 31 6.50 -9.42 -5.93
N ALA A 32 5.21 -9.14 -5.76
CA ALA A 32 4.66 -7.81 -5.92
C ALA A 32 5.30 -6.81 -4.95
N LEU A 33 5.68 -5.65 -5.47
CA LEU A 33 6.39 -4.60 -4.74
C LEU A 33 5.58 -3.31 -4.67
N LEU A 34 5.65 -2.64 -3.52
CA LEU A 34 5.21 -1.26 -3.33
C LEU A 34 6.45 -0.35 -3.30
N THR A 35 6.41 0.72 -4.08
CA THR A 35 7.55 1.64 -4.28
C THR A 35 7.27 3.07 -3.83
N THR A 36 6.05 3.34 -3.40
CA THR A 36 5.62 4.65 -2.90
C THR A 36 4.82 4.50 -1.61
N ALA A 37 4.96 5.46 -0.71
CA ALA A 37 4.14 5.56 0.49
C ALA A 37 2.80 6.28 0.25
N ASP A 38 2.62 6.86 -0.92
CA ASP A 38 1.36 7.48 -1.29
C ASP A 38 0.31 6.42 -1.56
N ILE A 39 -0.90 6.70 -1.13
CA ILE A 39 -2.08 5.87 -1.39
C ILE A 39 -3.04 6.61 -2.33
N ASN A 40 -4.01 5.91 -2.89
CA ASN A 40 -5.08 6.51 -3.68
C ASN A 40 -6.45 6.02 -3.21
N ARG A 41 -7.43 6.94 -3.20
CA ARG A 41 -8.86 6.65 -3.07
C ARG A 41 -9.46 6.68 -4.47
N PRO A 42 -9.91 5.54 -5.03
CA PRO A 42 -10.26 5.47 -6.47
C PRO A 42 -11.66 6.03 -6.81
N ALA A 43 -12.22 6.91 -5.98
CA ALA A 43 -13.55 7.50 -6.22
C ALA A 43 -13.66 8.13 -7.62
N MET A 44 -12.68 8.93 -8.01
CA MET A 44 -12.67 9.58 -9.33
C MET A 44 -12.46 8.58 -10.46
N GLN A 45 -11.61 7.58 -10.26
CA GLN A 45 -11.35 6.54 -11.26
C GLN A 45 -12.61 5.70 -11.52
N LEU A 46 -13.36 5.39 -10.49
CA LEU A 46 -14.64 4.65 -10.63
C LEU A 46 -15.69 5.43 -11.41
N THR A 47 -15.62 6.76 -11.41
CA THR A 47 -16.46 7.61 -12.27
C THR A 47 -15.95 7.77 -13.71
N GLY A 48 -14.76 7.26 -14.00
CA GLY A 48 -14.13 7.31 -15.33
C GLY A 48 -13.08 8.39 -15.52
N PHE A 49 -12.68 9.10 -14.46
CA PHE A 49 -11.66 10.14 -14.53
C PHE A 49 -10.28 9.58 -14.09
N TYR A 50 -9.34 9.53 -15.02
CA TYR A 50 -8.01 8.92 -14.81
C TYR A 50 -6.84 9.89 -14.97
N ASN A 51 -7.09 11.17 -15.12
CA ASN A 51 -6.01 12.16 -15.21
C ASN A 51 -5.18 12.14 -13.93
N TYR A 52 -3.86 12.03 -14.07
CA TYR A 52 -2.90 11.92 -12.96
C TYR A 52 -3.09 10.69 -12.06
N PHE A 53 -3.82 9.67 -12.52
CA PHE A 53 -3.93 8.41 -11.81
C PHE A 53 -2.59 7.67 -11.82
N ASP A 54 -2.13 7.29 -10.63
CA ASP A 54 -0.93 6.48 -10.44
C ASP A 54 -1.30 5.09 -9.92
N PRO A 55 -1.28 4.06 -10.77
CA PRO A 55 -1.64 2.70 -10.37
C PRO A 55 -0.64 2.07 -9.39
N LYS A 56 0.58 2.62 -9.25
CA LYS A 56 1.57 2.10 -8.30
C LYS A 56 1.26 2.42 -6.85
N ARG A 57 0.35 3.35 -6.60
CA ARG A 57 -0.17 3.61 -5.25
C ARG A 57 -1.08 2.48 -4.81
N LEU A 58 -1.01 2.13 -3.53
CA LEU A 58 -2.00 1.22 -2.95
C LEU A 58 -3.39 1.87 -3.01
N GLN A 59 -4.36 1.17 -3.57
CA GLN A 59 -5.73 1.65 -3.73
C GLN A 59 -6.54 1.29 -2.49
N ILE A 60 -7.27 2.25 -1.92
CA ILE A 60 -8.07 2.06 -0.71
C ILE A 60 -9.51 2.50 -0.98
N MET A 61 -10.43 1.57 -0.88
CA MET A 61 -11.85 1.79 -1.07
C MET A 61 -12.59 1.64 0.26
N GLY A 62 -13.52 2.55 0.53
CA GLY A 62 -14.34 2.55 1.73
C GLY A 62 -15.82 2.77 1.42
N ARG A 63 -16.56 3.26 2.41
CA ARG A 63 -18.01 3.46 2.30
C ARG A 63 -18.39 4.44 1.20
N VAL A 64 -17.62 5.50 0.97
CA VAL A 64 -17.94 6.51 -0.04
C VAL A 64 -17.97 5.89 -1.44
N GLU A 65 -16.92 5.17 -1.80
CA GLU A 65 -16.82 4.49 -3.09
C GLU A 65 -17.89 3.39 -3.22
N SER A 66 -18.11 2.62 -2.17
CA SER A 66 -19.12 1.56 -2.17
C SER A 66 -20.54 2.11 -2.30
N THR A 67 -20.87 3.21 -1.60
CA THR A 67 -22.18 3.86 -1.71
C THR A 67 -22.41 4.39 -3.12
N TYR A 68 -21.40 4.98 -3.74
CA TYR A 68 -21.47 5.39 -5.15
C TYR A 68 -21.74 4.20 -6.07
N LEU A 69 -20.98 3.11 -5.91
CA LEU A 69 -21.15 1.90 -6.72
C LEU A 69 -22.53 1.24 -6.54
N ASP A 70 -23.13 1.36 -5.35
CA ASP A 70 -24.50 0.90 -5.10
C ASP A 70 -25.55 1.65 -5.95
N THR A 71 -25.28 2.89 -6.38
CA THR A 71 -26.16 3.65 -7.25
C THR A 71 -26.15 3.18 -8.69
N LEU A 72 -25.15 2.37 -9.07
CA LEU A 72 -24.95 1.87 -10.44
C LEU A 72 -25.66 0.54 -10.65
N SER A 73 -26.05 0.26 -11.89
CA SER A 73 -26.46 -1.09 -12.29
C SER A 73 -25.27 -2.07 -12.25
N SER A 74 -25.54 -3.36 -12.24
CA SER A 74 -24.50 -4.39 -12.33
C SER A 74 -23.61 -4.22 -13.56
N GLU A 75 -24.16 -3.87 -14.70
CA GLU A 75 -23.39 -3.62 -15.93
C GLU A 75 -22.51 -2.39 -15.82
N GLU A 76 -23.02 -1.30 -15.23
CA GLU A 76 -22.25 -0.08 -14.99
C GLU A 76 -21.11 -0.31 -13.99
N ARG A 77 -21.38 -1.06 -12.91
CA ARG A 77 -20.33 -1.46 -11.94
C ARG A 77 -19.25 -2.30 -12.60
N ARG A 78 -19.66 -3.29 -13.40
CA ARG A 78 -18.71 -4.13 -14.15
C ARG A 78 -17.82 -3.29 -15.04
N ALA A 79 -18.40 -2.36 -15.81
CA ALA A 79 -17.65 -1.47 -16.68
C ALA A 79 -16.70 -0.55 -15.89
N ALA A 80 -17.12 -0.05 -14.73
CA ALA A 80 -16.27 0.77 -13.85
C ALA A 80 -15.07 -0.03 -13.32
N PHE A 81 -15.30 -1.23 -12.79
CA PHE A 81 -14.22 -2.10 -12.32
C PHE A 81 -13.34 -2.61 -13.47
N GLU A 82 -13.88 -2.87 -14.63
CA GLU A 82 -13.10 -3.27 -15.80
C GLU A 82 -12.10 -2.17 -16.19
N ARG A 83 -12.55 -0.93 -16.35
CA ARG A 83 -11.66 0.20 -16.62
C ARG A 83 -10.59 0.38 -15.56
N PHE A 84 -10.94 0.19 -14.30
CA PHE A 84 -10.02 0.33 -13.17
C PHE A 84 -8.98 -0.79 -13.12
N MET A 85 -9.41 -2.04 -13.25
CA MET A 85 -8.55 -3.22 -13.16
C MET A 85 -7.65 -3.43 -14.39
N GLN A 86 -7.93 -2.78 -15.51
CA GLN A 86 -7.05 -2.77 -16.69
C GLN A 86 -5.70 -2.13 -16.37
N TYR A 87 -5.65 -1.16 -15.45
CA TYR A 87 -4.40 -0.61 -14.98
C TYR A 87 -3.66 -1.61 -14.09
N ASP A 88 -2.35 -1.58 -14.13
CA ASP A 88 -1.50 -2.43 -13.30
C ASP A 88 -1.42 -1.88 -11.87
N ILE A 89 -2.55 -1.93 -11.17
CA ILE A 89 -2.64 -1.47 -9.78
C ILE A 89 -1.85 -2.37 -8.85
N SER A 90 -1.16 -1.78 -7.88
CA SER A 90 -0.38 -2.53 -6.88
C SER A 90 -1.25 -3.42 -5.98
N GLY A 91 -2.48 -3.02 -5.74
CA GLY A 91 -3.48 -3.76 -4.96
C GLY A 91 -4.65 -2.86 -4.57
N LEU A 92 -5.79 -3.46 -4.28
CA LEU A 92 -6.98 -2.80 -3.77
C LEU A 92 -7.32 -3.35 -2.39
N VAL A 93 -7.51 -2.46 -1.42
CA VAL A 93 -7.98 -2.80 -0.08
C VAL A 93 -9.37 -2.20 0.15
N ILE A 94 -10.32 -3.04 0.54
CA ILE A 94 -11.70 -2.65 0.88
C ILE A 94 -11.80 -2.59 2.40
N CYS A 95 -12.11 -1.40 2.93
CA CYS A 95 -12.19 -1.14 4.37
C CYS A 95 -13.62 -1.28 4.90
N HIS A 96 -13.78 -1.25 6.24
CA HIS A 96 -15.04 -1.34 6.99
C HIS A 96 -15.80 -2.66 6.85
N SER A 97 -15.19 -3.73 6.44
CA SER A 97 -15.91 -4.97 6.09
C SER A 97 -17.05 -4.74 5.11
N VAL A 98 -16.96 -3.70 4.29
CA VAL A 98 -17.94 -3.51 3.22
C VAL A 98 -17.85 -4.71 2.29
N PRO A 99 -18.96 -5.41 2.00
CA PRO A 99 -18.92 -6.56 1.11
C PRO A 99 -18.37 -6.14 -0.26
N ALA A 100 -17.44 -6.92 -0.80
CA ALA A 100 -16.95 -6.70 -2.14
C ALA A 100 -18.06 -7.00 -3.16
N PHE A 101 -18.22 -6.12 -4.13
CA PHE A 101 -19.13 -6.38 -5.24
C PHE A 101 -18.66 -7.58 -6.06
N PRO A 102 -19.57 -8.47 -6.50
CA PRO A 102 -19.19 -9.58 -7.38
C PRO A 102 -18.43 -9.14 -8.63
N GLU A 103 -18.79 -7.99 -9.19
CA GLU A 103 -18.13 -7.40 -10.37
C GLU A 103 -16.68 -7.00 -10.07
N CYS A 104 -16.39 -6.59 -8.85
CA CYS A 104 -15.02 -6.30 -8.41
C CYS A 104 -14.14 -7.55 -8.48
N ILE A 105 -14.62 -8.65 -7.91
CA ILE A 105 -13.89 -9.93 -7.87
C ILE A 105 -13.77 -10.50 -9.29
N GLU A 106 -14.84 -10.47 -10.08
CA GLU A 106 -14.84 -10.91 -11.49
C GLU A 106 -13.74 -10.20 -12.29
N MET A 107 -13.62 -8.88 -12.14
CA MET A 107 -12.61 -8.10 -12.86
C MET A 107 -11.20 -8.28 -12.27
N ALA A 108 -11.08 -8.49 -10.96
CA ALA A 108 -9.81 -8.83 -10.33
C ALA A 108 -9.27 -10.17 -10.85
N GLU A 109 -10.13 -11.17 -11.00
CA GLU A 109 -9.77 -12.46 -11.60
C GLU A 109 -9.38 -12.31 -13.09
N LYS A 110 -10.17 -11.56 -13.87
CA LYS A 110 -9.93 -11.35 -15.30
C LYS A 110 -8.58 -10.68 -15.59
N TYR A 111 -8.22 -9.66 -14.78
CA TYR A 111 -7.01 -8.87 -14.97
C TYR A 111 -5.86 -9.25 -14.02
N ASP A 112 -6.07 -10.29 -13.21
CA ASP A 112 -5.08 -10.81 -12.26
C ASP A 112 -4.59 -9.74 -11.27
N ARG A 113 -5.53 -9.14 -10.50
CA ARG A 113 -5.24 -8.06 -9.54
C ARG A 113 -5.44 -8.52 -8.10
N ASN A 114 -4.58 -8.04 -7.21
CA ASN A 114 -4.68 -8.31 -5.78
C ASN A 114 -5.80 -7.48 -5.15
N VAL A 115 -6.73 -8.14 -4.46
CA VAL A 115 -7.83 -7.51 -3.72
C VAL A 115 -7.90 -8.07 -2.31
N PHE A 116 -7.97 -7.17 -1.33
CA PHE A 116 -8.02 -7.49 0.09
C PHE A 116 -9.21 -6.80 0.76
N ILE A 117 -9.59 -7.31 1.92
CA ILE A 117 -10.58 -6.70 2.80
C ILE A 117 -10.01 -6.55 4.22
N THR A 118 -10.40 -5.48 4.91
CA THR A 118 -10.12 -5.26 6.33
C THR A 118 -11.34 -4.75 7.07
N HIS A 119 -11.40 -5.03 8.38
CA HIS A 119 -12.44 -4.51 9.27
C HIS A 119 -12.19 -3.07 9.71
N GLU A 120 -10.97 -2.58 9.55
CA GLU A 120 -10.58 -1.24 9.99
C GLU A 120 -11.34 -0.13 9.27
N ASP A 121 -11.53 0.97 9.97
CA ASP A 121 -12.04 2.20 9.39
C ASP A 121 -11.07 2.75 8.36
N THR A 122 -11.61 3.29 7.26
CA THR A 122 -10.78 3.76 6.14
C THR A 122 -9.74 4.80 6.57
N SER A 123 -10.11 5.72 7.45
CA SER A 123 -9.19 6.78 7.91
C SER A 123 -8.07 6.24 8.79
N GLU A 124 -8.39 5.29 9.68
CA GLU A 124 -7.41 4.63 10.54
C GLU A 124 -6.47 3.78 9.70
N PHE A 125 -7.00 2.92 8.85
CA PHE A 125 -6.19 2.10 7.94
C PHE A 125 -5.27 2.95 7.05
N GLN A 126 -5.76 4.07 6.49
CA GLN A 126 -4.93 4.98 5.70
C GLN A 126 -3.74 5.53 6.49
N ALA A 127 -3.98 6.03 7.70
CA ALA A 127 -2.93 6.59 8.55
C ALA A 127 -1.86 5.53 8.87
N ASP A 128 -2.30 4.34 9.25
CA ASP A 128 -1.43 3.26 9.66
C ASP A 128 -0.62 2.68 8.49
N VAL A 129 -1.25 2.45 7.34
CA VAL A 129 -0.55 1.93 6.17
C VAL A 129 0.45 2.93 5.59
N ILE A 130 0.11 4.23 5.57
CA ILE A 130 1.06 5.27 5.13
C ILE A 130 2.28 5.30 6.06
N THR A 131 2.07 5.24 7.38
CA THR A 131 3.15 5.19 8.38
C THR A 131 4.02 3.95 8.18
N SER A 132 3.40 2.80 7.97
CA SER A 132 4.09 1.52 7.71
C SER A 132 4.90 1.59 6.41
N LEU A 133 4.32 2.10 5.32
CA LEU A 133 5.00 2.27 4.03
C LEU A 133 6.20 3.23 4.15
N ARG A 134 6.03 4.37 4.80
CA ARG A 134 7.12 5.33 5.03
C ARG A 134 8.27 4.71 5.80
N LYS A 135 7.98 3.92 6.82
CA LYS A 135 9.00 3.20 7.60
C LYS A 135 9.78 2.21 6.72
N HIS A 136 9.10 1.43 5.88
CA HIS A 136 9.74 0.45 5.01
C HIS A 136 10.50 1.07 3.83
N LEU A 137 10.02 2.20 3.32
CA LEU A 137 10.60 2.91 2.18
C LEU A 137 11.61 3.99 2.57
N ALA A 138 11.82 4.23 3.88
CA ALA A 138 12.79 5.19 4.37
C ALA A 138 14.22 4.82 3.93
N PRO A 139 15.03 5.80 3.54
CA PRO A 139 16.43 5.58 3.24
C PRO A 139 17.15 4.96 4.45
N ARG A 140 17.83 3.85 4.23
CA ARG A 140 18.64 3.19 5.27
C ARG A 140 20.06 3.66 5.13
N LEU A 141 20.59 4.18 6.24
CA LEU A 141 21.99 4.52 6.36
C LEU A 141 22.65 3.47 7.24
N THR A 142 23.65 2.79 6.70
CA THR A 142 24.53 1.97 7.52
C THR A 142 25.68 2.85 7.96
N THR A 143 25.76 3.12 9.27
CA THR A 143 26.86 3.86 9.87
C THR A 143 27.56 2.99 10.88
N HIS A 144 28.90 3.12 10.97
CA HIS A 144 29.66 2.54 12.06
C HIS A 144 29.69 3.53 13.22
N GLY A 145 29.30 3.06 14.41
CA GLY A 145 29.25 3.91 15.59
C GLY A 145 29.39 3.10 16.87
N VAL A 146 29.73 3.77 17.95
CA VAL A 146 29.73 3.21 19.29
C VAL A 146 28.71 3.95 20.13
N LEU A 147 27.77 3.19 20.73
CA LEU A 147 26.80 3.73 21.67
C LEU A 147 27.45 3.76 23.07
N VAL A 148 27.55 4.95 23.64
CA VAL A 148 28.07 5.15 25.02
C VAL A 148 26.96 5.74 25.87
N GLU A 149 26.73 5.14 27.03
CA GLU A 149 25.83 5.69 28.03
C GLU A 149 26.62 6.53 29.01
N VAL A 150 26.21 7.78 29.20
CA VAL A 150 26.80 8.72 30.15
C VAL A 150 25.67 9.33 30.96
N TYR A 151 25.69 9.11 32.26
CA TYR A 151 24.70 9.63 33.23
C TYR A 151 23.25 9.30 32.85
N GLY A 152 22.98 8.10 32.25
CA GLY A 152 21.66 7.67 31.85
C GLY A 152 21.21 8.19 30.46
N GLU A 153 22.06 8.96 29.80
CA GLU A 153 21.82 9.44 28.42
C GLU A 153 22.65 8.61 27.42
N GLY A 154 22.01 8.20 26.36
CA GLY A 154 22.68 7.46 25.27
C GLY A 154 23.33 8.42 24.26
N LEU A 155 24.64 8.29 24.05
CA LEU A 155 25.40 9.03 23.04
C LEU A 155 25.89 8.07 21.96
N LEU A 156 25.47 8.28 20.70
CA LEU A 156 25.96 7.52 19.56
C LEU A 156 27.12 8.26 18.88
N LEU A 157 28.33 7.70 19.01
CA LEU A 157 29.51 8.21 18.30
C LEU A 157 29.60 7.60 16.93
N ILE A 158 29.49 8.44 15.89
CA ILE A 158 29.53 8.05 14.48
C ILE A 158 30.82 8.55 13.85
N GLY A 159 31.47 7.68 13.09
CA GLY A 159 32.68 8.04 12.34
C GLY A 159 33.24 6.84 11.59
N ASP A 160 34.23 7.08 10.76
CA ASP A 160 34.90 6.03 10.02
C ASP A 160 35.67 5.07 10.92
N SER A 161 35.89 3.84 10.45
CA SER A 161 36.68 2.85 11.17
C SER A 161 38.13 3.36 11.42
N GLY A 162 38.58 3.23 12.63
CA GLY A 162 39.97 3.59 12.99
C GLY A 162 40.21 5.02 13.49
N ILE A 163 39.17 5.86 13.67
CA ILE A 163 39.32 7.24 14.16
C ILE A 163 39.20 7.37 15.68
N GLY A 164 39.31 6.27 16.43
CA GLY A 164 39.40 6.34 17.92
C GLY A 164 38.04 6.47 18.62
N LYS A 165 37.00 5.78 18.17
CA LYS A 165 35.67 5.74 18.80
C LYS A 165 35.62 4.90 20.09
N SER A 166 36.58 4.05 20.30
CA SER A 166 36.70 3.15 21.49
C SER A 166 37.61 3.70 22.56
#